data_942066865ba5c670a3c9e3909d302adf
#
_entry.id   942066865ba5c670a3c9e3909d302adf
#
_cell.length_a   1.000
_cell.length_b   1.000
_cell.length_c   1.000
_cell.angle_alpha   90.00
_cell.angle_beta   90.00
_cell.angle_gamma   90.00
#
_symmetry.space_group_name_H-M   'P 1'
#
loop_
_entity.id
_entity.type
_entity.pdbx_description
1 polymer ?
#
loop_
_entity_poly.entity_id
_entity_poly.type
_entity_poly.pdbx_seq_one_letter_code
_entity_poly.pdbx_strand_id
1 'polypeptide(L)'
;MSNVLILIFFLLQAAIKANGVNIDSLIIREDLDSKGKRYLPNSKIAFEGNVYKKYSTGETEFDGNLVSGLQEGVWTWWYISGEKKSEVTFVNNFQHGPFKIYFQSGVVKESGTFLNGNKEGLWIKYFESQKILSETNFKYNELEGRNTHWHENGRKYREVFYTKGKKHQWELGWHADGSHRLKLFWFLGVQDGEQLSWYKNGQKEYHYIFEKGTLVGNIYEWFENGNSRLKGSFFEGKQNGVWIWYFPNGNPAIEGEYSRGFPKGIWRSFSEDGMMIYQEEEYGLWVEEELKFWTDNYENKSSETISIIKD
;
A
#
# COMPACT_ATOMS: atom_id res chain seq x y z
N MET A 1 -34.08 -10.96 57.32
CA MET A 1 -32.71 -10.84 56.78
C MET A 1 -32.61 -11.10 55.26
N SER A 2 -33.45 -11.99 54.68
CA SER A 2 -33.37 -12.33 53.25
C SER A 2 -33.68 -11.18 52.30
N ASN A 3 -34.71 -10.37 52.54
CA ASN A 3 -35.15 -9.30 51.63
C ASN A 3 -34.19 -8.09 51.57
N VAL A 4 -33.48 -7.81 52.70
CA VAL A 4 -32.49 -6.72 52.73
C VAL A 4 -31.22 -7.10 51.95
N LEU A 5 -30.77 -8.35 52.03
CA LEU A 5 -29.64 -8.86 51.25
C LEU A 5 -29.94 -8.89 49.76
N ILE A 6 -31.16 -9.24 49.37
CA ILE A 6 -31.63 -9.24 47.99
C ILE A 6 -31.68 -7.80 47.45
N LEU A 7 -32.21 -6.83 48.22
CA LEU A 7 -32.27 -5.43 47.85
C LEU A 7 -30.86 -4.80 47.70
N ILE A 8 -29.94 -5.10 48.63
CA ILE A 8 -28.54 -4.67 48.56
C ILE A 8 -27.86 -5.24 47.31
N PHE A 9 -28.11 -6.52 46.98
CA PHE A 9 -27.56 -7.15 45.79
C PHE A 9 -28.07 -6.48 44.51
N PHE A 10 -29.37 -6.16 44.41
CA PHE A 10 -29.93 -5.42 43.26
C PHE A 10 -29.43 -4.00 43.17
N LEU A 11 -29.27 -3.29 44.31
CA LEU A 11 -28.71 -1.92 44.34
C LEU A 11 -27.22 -1.93 43.97
N LEU A 12 -26.45 -2.96 44.38
CA LEU A 12 -25.05 -3.11 43.97
C LEU A 12 -24.91 -3.40 42.49
N GLN A 13 -25.77 -4.26 41.95
CA GLN A 13 -25.83 -4.55 40.52
C GLN A 13 -26.24 -3.32 39.71
N ALA A 14 -27.19 -2.53 40.18
CA ALA A 14 -27.59 -1.28 39.55
C ALA A 14 -26.46 -0.22 39.57
N ALA A 15 -25.73 -0.10 40.69
CA ALA A 15 -24.57 0.78 40.83
C ALA A 15 -23.40 0.35 39.93
N ILE A 16 -23.15 -0.94 39.78
CA ILE A 16 -22.15 -1.50 38.86
C ILE A 16 -22.53 -1.19 37.42
N LYS A 17 -23.81 -1.34 37.05
CA LYS A 17 -24.30 -0.97 35.70
C LYS A 17 -24.17 0.52 35.43
N ALA A 18 -24.36 1.40 36.42
CA ALA A 18 -24.30 2.86 36.25
C ALA A 18 -22.87 3.41 36.15
N ASN A 19 -21.90 2.83 36.89
CA ASN A 19 -20.52 3.36 36.98
C ASN A 19 -19.50 2.57 36.16
N GLY A 20 -19.87 1.44 35.57
CA GLY A 20 -18.98 0.52 34.86
C GLY A 20 -18.02 -0.26 35.76
N VAL A 21 -17.37 -1.24 35.21
CA VAL A 21 -16.43 -2.15 35.91
C VAL A 21 -15.08 -2.12 35.20
N ASN A 22 -13.98 -2.07 35.96
CA ASN A 22 -12.66 -2.26 35.41
C ASN A 22 -12.58 -3.66 34.77
N ILE A 23 -12.26 -3.74 33.48
CA ILE A 23 -12.25 -4.99 32.71
C ILE A 23 -11.26 -6.03 33.29
N ASP A 24 -10.18 -5.56 33.91
CA ASP A 24 -9.16 -6.43 34.55
C ASP A 24 -9.69 -7.17 35.76
N SER A 25 -10.86 -6.76 36.33
CA SER A 25 -11.56 -7.48 37.40
C SER A 25 -12.45 -8.60 36.89
N LEU A 26 -12.64 -8.73 35.59
CA LEU A 26 -13.41 -9.79 34.94
C LEU A 26 -12.50 -10.94 34.51
N ILE A 27 -13.00 -12.14 34.54
CA ILE A 27 -12.29 -13.36 34.14
C ILE A 27 -12.94 -14.01 32.92
N ILE A 28 -12.15 -14.71 32.12
CA ILE A 28 -12.66 -15.61 31.08
C ILE A 28 -12.83 -17.00 31.70
N ARG A 29 -13.97 -17.61 31.48
CA ARG A 29 -14.34 -18.92 32.01
C ARG A 29 -14.51 -19.91 30.86
N GLU A 30 -13.39 -20.48 30.36
CA GLU A 30 -13.39 -21.49 29.29
C GLU A 30 -14.16 -22.77 29.69
N ASP A 31 -14.25 -23.04 30.98
CA ASP A 31 -15.04 -24.14 31.55
C ASP A 31 -16.57 -23.96 31.38
N LEU A 32 -17.03 -22.72 31.14
CA LEU A 32 -18.45 -22.41 30.92
C LEU A 32 -18.75 -22.10 29.43
N ASP A 33 -17.82 -21.49 28.70
CA ASP A 33 -18.05 -21.09 27.32
C ASP A 33 -16.71 -20.83 26.57
N SER A 34 -16.54 -21.46 25.42
CA SER A 34 -15.33 -21.29 24.56
C SER A 34 -15.28 -19.99 23.76
N LYS A 35 -16.33 -19.12 23.84
CA LYS A 35 -16.43 -17.88 23.08
C LYS A 35 -15.70 -16.70 23.72
N GLY A 36 -14.91 -16.90 24.77
CA GLY A 36 -14.16 -15.85 25.46
C GLY A 36 -15.03 -14.85 26.21
N LYS A 37 -16.20 -15.29 26.68
CA LYS A 37 -17.08 -14.48 27.52
C LYS A 37 -16.44 -14.09 28.84
N ARG A 38 -16.74 -12.89 29.31
CA ARG A 38 -16.25 -12.34 30.56
C ARG A 38 -17.26 -12.47 31.68
N TYR A 39 -16.77 -12.80 32.89
CA TYR A 39 -17.54 -13.07 34.11
C TYR A 39 -16.94 -12.31 35.28
N LEU A 40 -17.77 -11.93 36.26
CA LEU A 40 -17.26 -11.58 37.59
C LEU A 40 -16.65 -12.83 38.25
N PRO A 41 -15.59 -12.67 39.06
CA PRO A 41 -15.07 -13.78 39.88
C PRO A 41 -16.18 -14.47 40.65
N ASN A 42 -16.18 -15.80 40.61
CA ASN A 42 -17.20 -16.66 41.29
C ASN A 42 -18.63 -16.57 40.69
N SER A 43 -18.85 -15.89 39.57
CA SER A 43 -20.13 -15.88 38.86
C SER A 43 -20.20 -16.98 37.78
N LYS A 44 -21.36 -17.59 37.64
CA LYS A 44 -21.69 -18.44 36.48
C LYS A 44 -22.51 -17.70 35.42
N ILE A 45 -22.90 -16.45 35.72
CA ILE A 45 -23.63 -15.59 34.78
C ILE A 45 -22.62 -14.65 34.12
N ALA A 46 -22.61 -14.63 32.80
CA ALA A 46 -21.76 -13.75 32.02
C ALA A 46 -22.07 -12.28 32.35
N PHE A 47 -21.03 -11.43 32.37
CA PHE A 47 -21.17 -10.04 32.75
C PHE A 47 -21.96 -9.25 31.68
N GLU A 48 -22.79 -8.33 32.15
CA GLU A 48 -23.53 -7.39 31.29
C GLU A 48 -23.43 -6.00 31.87
N GLY A 49 -22.96 -5.04 31.03
CA GLY A 49 -22.83 -3.64 31.44
C GLY A 49 -21.57 -2.98 30.91
N ASN A 50 -21.36 -1.72 31.30
CA ASN A 50 -20.22 -0.94 30.91
C ASN A 50 -18.94 -1.45 31.57
N VAL A 51 -17.85 -1.43 30.80
CA VAL A 51 -16.49 -1.77 31.25
C VAL A 51 -15.52 -0.68 30.82
N TYR A 52 -14.46 -0.51 31.59
CA TYR A 52 -13.39 0.40 31.25
C TYR A 52 -12.03 -0.17 31.65
N LYS A 53 -10.98 0.43 31.14
CA LYS A 53 -9.61 0.30 31.62
C LYS A 53 -9.00 1.69 31.78
N LYS A 54 -8.10 1.83 32.75
CA LYS A 54 -7.35 3.06 32.99
C LYS A 54 -5.87 2.83 32.78
N TYR A 55 -5.19 3.88 32.34
CA TYR A 55 -3.74 3.97 32.37
C TYR A 55 -3.25 3.97 33.84
N SER A 56 -1.97 3.71 34.05
CA SER A 56 -1.35 3.81 35.38
C SER A 56 -1.41 5.21 35.99
N THR A 57 -1.58 6.23 35.17
CA THR A 57 -1.76 7.66 35.53
C THR A 57 -3.18 8.02 35.96
N GLY A 58 -4.17 7.10 35.73
CA GLY A 58 -5.55 7.26 36.16
C GLY A 58 -6.55 7.66 35.07
N GLU A 59 -6.07 8.17 33.91
CA GLU A 59 -6.92 8.50 32.77
C GLU A 59 -7.50 7.22 32.11
N THR A 60 -8.64 7.38 31.45
CA THR A 60 -9.27 6.25 30.74
C THR A 60 -8.43 5.84 29.54
N GLU A 61 -8.07 4.55 29.47
CA GLU A 61 -7.43 3.94 28.31
C GLU A 61 -8.47 3.52 27.25
N PHE A 62 -9.53 2.87 27.71
CA PHE A 62 -10.70 2.57 26.89
C PHE A 62 -11.95 2.35 27.74
N ASP A 63 -13.10 2.45 27.08
CA ASP A 63 -14.39 1.99 27.61
C ASP A 63 -15.23 1.33 26.52
N GLY A 64 -16.25 0.60 26.93
CA GLY A 64 -17.19 -0.10 26.07
C GLY A 64 -18.26 -0.83 26.85
N ASN A 65 -19.09 -1.60 26.15
CA ASN A 65 -20.15 -2.36 26.77
C ASN A 65 -20.01 -3.85 26.51
N LEU A 66 -20.32 -4.66 27.50
CA LEU A 66 -20.46 -6.11 27.37
C LEU A 66 -21.94 -6.49 27.45
N VAL A 67 -22.37 -7.35 26.52
CA VAL A 67 -23.67 -8.02 26.55
C VAL A 67 -23.41 -9.53 26.60
N SER A 68 -23.96 -10.20 27.61
CA SER A 68 -23.70 -11.63 27.85
C SER A 68 -22.19 -11.96 27.82
N GLY A 69 -21.35 -11.08 28.36
CA GLY A 69 -19.90 -11.24 28.48
C GLY A 69 -19.09 -10.97 27.20
N LEU A 70 -19.74 -10.58 26.09
CA LEU A 70 -19.13 -10.31 24.81
C LEU A 70 -19.14 -8.79 24.51
N GLN A 71 -18.12 -8.32 23.79
CA GLN A 71 -18.08 -6.92 23.33
C GLN A 71 -19.27 -6.62 22.42
N GLU A 72 -19.97 -5.52 22.73
CA GLU A 72 -21.15 -5.09 21.97
C GLU A 72 -21.18 -3.57 21.86
N GLY A 73 -21.60 -3.05 20.69
CA GLY A 73 -21.68 -1.61 20.41
C GLY A 73 -20.33 -0.94 20.23
N VAL A 74 -20.29 0.38 20.44
CA VAL A 74 -19.10 1.18 20.24
C VAL A 74 -18.16 1.04 21.43
N TRP A 75 -16.91 0.72 21.14
CA TRP A 75 -15.79 0.75 22.06
C TRP A 75 -14.90 1.92 21.69
N THR A 76 -14.51 2.74 22.68
CA THR A 76 -13.68 3.93 22.48
C THR A 76 -12.35 3.77 23.22
N TRP A 77 -11.27 4.10 22.55
CA TRP A 77 -9.92 4.20 23.11
C TRP A 77 -9.50 5.65 23.12
N TRP A 78 -8.73 6.05 24.12
CA TRP A 78 -8.15 7.37 24.25
C TRP A 78 -6.64 7.32 24.27
N TYR A 79 -6.01 8.42 23.89
CA TYR A 79 -4.61 8.67 24.21
C TYR A 79 -4.50 9.01 25.72
N ILE A 80 -3.28 8.85 26.28
CA ILE A 80 -3.02 9.22 27.68
C ILE A 80 -3.27 10.72 27.96
N SER A 81 -3.18 11.56 26.92
CA SER A 81 -3.51 12.99 26.93
C SER A 81 -5.00 13.30 26.99
N GLY A 82 -5.88 12.28 26.84
CA GLY A 82 -7.33 12.41 26.97
C GLY A 82 -8.10 12.56 25.66
N GLU A 83 -7.42 12.74 24.52
CA GLU A 83 -8.09 12.80 23.21
C GLU A 83 -8.44 11.38 22.72
N LYS A 84 -9.51 11.31 21.90
CA LYS A 84 -9.89 10.04 21.28
C LYS A 84 -8.79 9.50 20.40
N LYS A 85 -8.47 8.19 20.56
CA LYS A 85 -7.51 7.45 19.74
C LYS A 85 -8.20 6.61 18.67
N SER A 86 -9.28 5.92 19.04
CA SER A 86 -10.08 5.14 18.09
C SER A 86 -11.49 4.85 18.62
N GLU A 87 -12.41 4.63 17.67
CA GLU A 87 -13.75 4.11 17.89
C GLU A 87 -13.94 2.88 17.02
N VAL A 88 -14.37 1.78 17.63
CA VAL A 88 -14.59 0.49 16.97
C VAL A 88 -15.93 -0.06 17.39
N THR A 89 -16.76 -0.43 16.45
CA THR A 89 -18.04 -1.09 16.74
C THR A 89 -17.86 -2.60 16.77
N PHE A 90 -18.42 -3.24 17.79
CA PHE A 90 -18.40 -4.69 17.95
C PHE A 90 -19.82 -5.28 18.00
N VAL A 91 -19.92 -6.49 17.51
CA VAL A 91 -21.07 -7.38 17.67
C VAL A 91 -20.52 -8.75 18.07
N ASN A 92 -20.87 -9.24 19.27
CA ASN A 92 -20.42 -10.53 19.78
C ASN A 92 -18.90 -10.74 19.69
N ASN A 93 -18.08 -9.79 20.13
CA ASN A 93 -16.60 -9.76 20.06
C ASN A 93 -16.00 -9.56 18.63
N PHE A 94 -16.80 -9.54 17.57
CA PHE A 94 -16.31 -9.29 16.24
C PHE A 94 -16.45 -7.80 15.89
N GLN A 95 -15.41 -7.21 15.30
CA GLN A 95 -15.54 -5.88 14.72
C GLN A 95 -16.63 -5.90 13.64
N HIS A 96 -17.66 -5.07 13.81
CA HIS A 96 -18.80 -5.04 12.90
C HIS A 96 -19.44 -3.65 12.91
N GLY A 97 -19.39 -2.94 11.78
CA GLY A 97 -19.88 -1.58 11.68
C GLY A 97 -18.75 -0.55 11.58
N PRO A 98 -19.04 0.72 11.90
CA PRO A 98 -18.11 1.83 11.76
C PRO A 98 -16.84 1.67 12.58
N PHE A 99 -15.73 2.12 11.98
CA PHE A 99 -14.40 2.18 12.56
C PHE A 99 -13.78 3.54 12.30
N LYS A 100 -13.13 4.14 13.31
CA LYS A 100 -12.34 5.37 13.17
C LYS A 100 -11.07 5.30 14.01
N ILE A 101 -10.00 5.85 13.47
CA ILE A 101 -8.77 6.21 14.20
C ILE A 101 -8.57 7.71 14.08
N TYR A 102 -8.02 8.32 15.11
CA TYR A 102 -7.76 9.76 15.20
C TYR A 102 -6.25 10.01 15.36
N PHE A 103 -5.79 11.14 14.87
CA PHE A 103 -4.53 11.73 15.29
C PHE A 103 -4.66 12.24 16.74
N GLN A 104 -3.54 12.49 17.40
CA GLN A 104 -3.55 13.08 18.75
C GLN A 104 -4.14 14.50 18.76
N SER A 105 -4.14 15.20 17.63
CA SER A 105 -4.85 16.47 17.43
C SER A 105 -6.39 16.36 17.41
N GLY A 106 -6.94 15.12 17.50
CA GLY A 106 -8.38 14.85 17.43
C GLY A 106 -8.94 14.76 16.01
N VAL A 107 -8.13 15.02 14.99
CA VAL A 107 -8.52 14.87 13.58
C VAL A 107 -8.61 13.39 13.21
N VAL A 108 -9.61 13.02 12.41
CA VAL A 108 -9.72 11.63 11.89
C VAL A 108 -8.52 11.32 11.02
N LYS A 109 -7.85 10.20 11.33
CA LYS A 109 -6.71 9.65 10.58
C LYS A 109 -7.13 8.58 9.58
N GLU A 110 -8.05 7.70 9.97
CA GLU A 110 -8.57 6.62 9.15
C GLU A 110 -10.02 6.32 9.54
N SER A 111 -10.86 6.03 8.56
CA SER A 111 -12.24 5.58 8.76
C SER A 111 -12.61 4.49 7.76
N GLY A 112 -13.52 3.62 8.16
CA GLY A 112 -14.01 2.53 7.33
C GLY A 112 -15.10 1.74 8.02
N THR A 113 -15.39 0.58 7.49
CA THR A 113 -16.40 -0.34 8.03
C THR A 113 -15.84 -1.75 8.11
N PHE A 114 -16.10 -2.42 9.22
CA PHE A 114 -15.88 -3.85 9.36
C PHE A 114 -17.19 -4.63 9.20
N LEU A 115 -17.09 -5.81 8.61
CA LEU A 115 -18.16 -6.81 8.57
C LEU A 115 -17.61 -8.13 9.10
N ASN A 116 -18.03 -8.53 10.31
CA ASN A 116 -17.58 -9.76 10.99
C ASN A 116 -16.04 -9.89 11.03
N GLY A 117 -15.35 -8.82 11.44
CA GLY A 117 -13.89 -8.76 11.57
C GLY A 117 -13.14 -8.48 10.27
N ASN A 118 -13.81 -8.41 9.12
CA ASN A 118 -13.18 -8.11 7.84
C ASN A 118 -13.42 -6.66 7.43
N LYS A 119 -12.42 -6.02 6.85
CA LYS A 119 -12.58 -4.73 6.17
C LYS A 119 -13.54 -4.90 5.00
N GLU A 120 -14.53 -4.00 4.90
CA GLU A 120 -15.55 -4.04 3.85
C GLU A 120 -15.83 -2.63 3.33
N GLY A 121 -16.03 -2.49 2.00
CA GLY A 121 -16.35 -1.22 1.37
C GLY A 121 -15.20 -0.22 1.39
N LEU A 122 -15.55 1.06 1.42
CA LEU A 122 -14.61 2.18 1.31
C LEU A 122 -13.91 2.47 2.64
N TRP A 123 -12.58 2.51 2.60
CA TRP A 123 -11.71 2.94 3.69
C TRP A 123 -10.99 4.21 3.26
N ILE A 124 -11.04 5.23 4.12
CA ILE A 124 -10.47 6.55 3.84
C ILE A 124 -9.39 6.86 4.87
N LYS A 125 -8.20 7.25 4.40
CA LYS A 125 -7.15 7.83 5.23
C LYS A 125 -7.04 9.32 4.95
N TYR A 126 -6.69 10.07 5.97
CA TYR A 126 -6.57 11.52 5.91
C TYR A 126 -5.15 11.96 6.30
N PHE A 127 -4.71 13.06 5.73
CA PHE A 127 -3.63 13.86 6.29
C PHE A 127 -4.12 14.55 7.58
N GLU A 128 -3.21 14.99 8.43
CA GLU A 128 -3.57 15.75 9.62
C GLU A 128 -4.21 17.11 9.27
N SER A 129 -3.95 17.64 8.07
CA SER A 129 -4.64 18.78 7.46
C SER A 129 -6.10 18.51 7.04
N GLN A 130 -6.68 17.36 7.38
CA GLN A 130 -8.02 16.87 7.06
C GLN A 130 -8.28 16.59 5.57
N LYS A 131 -7.28 16.75 4.70
CA LYS A 131 -7.38 16.36 3.30
C LYS A 131 -7.28 14.83 3.17
N ILE A 132 -7.93 14.29 2.16
CA ILE A 132 -7.88 12.85 1.87
C ILE A 132 -6.46 12.48 1.42
N LEU A 133 -5.86 11.48 2.10
CA LEU A 133 -4.61 10.83 1.71
C LEU A 133 -4.88 9.66 0.77
N SER A 134 -5.88 8.81 1.11
CA SER A 134 -6.26 7.69 0.25
C SER A 134 -7.70 7.25 0.45
N GLU A 135 -8.27 6.75 -0.63
CA GLU A 135 -9.51 5.96 -0.67
C GLU A 135 -9.17 4.56 -1.16
N THR A 136 -9.50 3.56 -0.36
CA THR A 136 -9.15 2.15 -0.61
C THR A 136 -10.39 1.30 -0.45
N ASN A 137 -10.77 0.56 -1.48
CA ASN A 137 -11.92 -0.33 -1.42
C ASN A 137 -11.50 -1.74 -1.01
N PHE A 138 -12.23 -2.32 -0.08
CA PHE A 138 -12.03 -3.69 0.41
C PHE A 138 -13.28 -4.54 0.25
N LYS A 139 -13.06 -5.83 0.04
CA LYS A 139 -14.06 -6.87 0.12
C LYS A 139 -13.44 -8.07 0.85
N TYR A 140 -13.96 -8.42 2.03
CA TYR A 140 -13.40 -9.49 2.88
C TYR A 140 -11.90 -9.34 3.15
N ASN A 141 -11.43 -8.14 3.54
CA ASN A 141 -10.02 -7.76 3.73
C ASN A 141 -9.16 -7.71 2.46
N GLU A 142 -9.65 -8.12 1.31
CA GLU A 142 -8.93 -8.03 0.05
C GLU A 142 -9.21 -6.69 -0.66
N LEU A 143 -8.19 -6.16 -1.34
CA LEU A 143 -8.36 -4.97 -2.17
C LEU A 143 -9.29 -5.30 -3.34
N GLU A 144 -10.33 -4.46 -3.53
CA GLU A 144 -11.31 -4.65 -4.60
C GLU A 144 -11.73 -3.31 -5.19
N GLY A 145 -11.77 -3.21 -6.53
CA GLY A 145 -12.16 -1.99 -7.22
C GLY A 145 -11.08 -0.91 -7.22
N ARG A 146 -11.51 0.33 -7.35
CA ARG A 146 -10.63 1.49 -7.50
C ARG A 146 -10.06 1.95 -6.16
N ASN A 147 -8.73 2.10 -6.10
CA ASN A 147 -8.00 2.67 -4.99
C ASN A 147 -7.26 3.91 -5.46
N THR A 148 -7.46 5.02 -4.75
CA THR A 148 -6.90 6.33 -5.12
C THR A 148 -6.09 6.89 -3.96
N HIS A 149 -4.94 7.48 -4.28
CA HIS A 149 -4.09 8.21 -3.34
C HIS A 149 -3.90 9.64 -3.84
N TRP A 150 -3.75 10.57 -2.90
CA TRP A 150 -3.55 12.00 -3.20
C TRP A 150 -2.27 12.53 -2.57
N HIS A 151 -1.70 13.52 -3.21
CA HIS A 151 -0.73 14.44 -2.59
C HIS A 151 -1.44 15.34 -1.57
N GLU A 152 -0.72 15.88 -0.62
CA GLU A 152 -1.30 16.78 0.39
C GLU A 152 -1.85 18.10 -0.20
N ASN A 153 -1.38 18.49 -1.42
CA ASN A 153 -1.97 19.61 -2.16
C ASN A 153 -3.37 19.30 -2.76
N GLY A 154 -3.89 18.07 -2.61
CA GLY A 154 -5.20 17.63 -3.07
C GLY A 154 -5.23 17.10 -4.51
N ARG A 155 -4.10 17.06 -5.22
CA ARG A 155 -4.01 16.44 -6.55
C ARG A 155 -3.81 14.94 -6.41
N LYS A 156 -4.31 14.16 -7.36
CA LYS A 156 -4.07 12.71 -7.38
C LYS A 156 -2.56 12.42 -7.42
N TYR A 157 -2.13 11.45 -6.64
CA TYR A 157 -0.80 10.85 -6.67
C TYR A 157 -0.80 9.56 -7.49
N ARG A 158 -1.81 8.69 -7.24
CA ARG A 158 -1.90 7.36 -7.85
C ARG A 158 -3.34 6.87 -7.85
N GLU A 159 -3.73 6.15 -8.90
CA GLU A 159 -5.00 5.44 -9.00
C GLU A 159 -4.74 4.03 -9.55
N VAL A 160 -5.26 3.00 -8.87
CA VAL A 160 -5.06 1.60 -9.22
C VAL A 160 -6.37 0.85 -9.08
N PHE A 161 -6.67 -0.04 -10.02
CA PHE A 161 -7.78 -0.97 -9.91
C PHE A 161 -7.30 -2.33 -9.42
N TYR A 162 -8.08 -2.93 -8.52
CA TYR A 162 -7.81 -4.24 -7.95
C TYR A 162 -9.00 -5.19 -8.16
N THR A 163 -8.69 -6.46 -8.32
CA THR A 163 -9.65 -7.55 -8.30
C THR A 163 -9.07 -8.69 -7.47
N LYS A 164 -9.77 -9.06 -6.37
CA LYS A 164 -9.32 -10.10 -5.44
C LYS A 164 -7.87 -9.90 -4.99
N GLY A 165 -7.56 -8.70 -4.51
CA GLY A 165 -6.25 -8.31 -4.01
C GLY A 165 -5.15 -8.11 -5.07
N LYS A 166 -5.43 -8.38 -6.35
CA LYS A 166 -4.46 -8.27 -7.44
C LYS A 166 -4.73 -7.03 -8.29
N LYS A 167 -3.66 -6.32 -8.69
CA LYS A 167 -3.79 -5.22 -9.65
C LYS A 167 -4.44 -5.71 -10.94
N HIS A 168 -5.40 -4.95 -11.46
CA HIS A 168 -6.14 -5.29 -12.67
C HIS A 168 -6.51 -4.01 -13.41
N GLN A 169 -6.40 -3.99 -14.76
CA GLN A 169 -6.56 -2.80 -15.60
C GLN A 169 -5.42 -1.78 -15.39
N TRP A 170 -5.76 -0.48 -15.47
CA TRP A 170 -4.78 0.61 -15.43
C TRP A 170 -4.36 0.98 -14.02
N GLU A 171 -3.06 1.21 -13.88
CA GLU A 171 -2.46 1.97 -12.80
C GLU A 171 -2.00 3.30 -13.40
N LEU A 172 -2.48 4.40 -12.84
CA LEU A 172 -2.16 5.74 -13.25
C LEU A 172 -1.44 6.47 -12.12
N GLY A 173 -0.42 7.24 -12.43
CA GLY A 173 0.31 8.05 -11.47
C GLY A 173 0.53 9.47 -11.96
N TRP A 174 0.62 10.41 -11.02
CA TRP A 174 0.81 11.83 -11.30
C TRP A 174 1.88 12.42 -10.38
N HIS A 175 2.60 13.38 -10.88
CA HIS A 175 3.46 14.26 -10.10
C HIS A 175 2.64 15.23 -9.26
N ALA A 176 3.25 15.89 -8.27
CA ALA A 176 2.56 16.81 -7.38
C ALA A 176 1.99 18.07 -8.07
N ASP A 177 2.49 18.42 -9.28
CA ASP A 177 1.95 19.47 -10.13
C ASP A 177 0.72 19.03 -10.96
N GLY A 178 0.40 17.71 -10.95
CA GLY A 178 -0.71 17.10 -11.65
C GLY A 178 -0.36 16.58 -13.06
N SER A 179 0.87 16.73 -13.52
CA SER A 179 1.35 16.11 -14.77
C SER A 179 1.41 14.59 -14.63
N HIS A 180 1.26 13.86 -15.74
CA HIS A 180 1.35 12.41 -15.74
C HIS A 180 2.74 11.95 -15.32
N ARG A 181 2.82 10.91 -14.47
CA ARG A 181 4.05 10.26 -14.04
C ARG A 181 4.17 8.85 -14.61
N LEU A 182 3.08 8.07 -14.56
CA LEU A 182 3.07 6.69 -15.10
C LEU A 182 1.68 6.28 -15.58
N LYS A 183 1.66 5.34 -16.53
CA LYS A 183 0.48 4.63 -17.01
C LYS A 183 0.89 3.19 -17.29
N LEU A 184 0.43 2.26 -16.45
CA LEU A 184 0.79 0.85 -16.50
C LEU A 184 -0.48 0.00 -16.62
N PHE A 185 -0.45 -1.05 -17.42
CA PHE A 185 -1.56 -1.99 -17.52
C PHE A 185 -1.22 -3.32 -16.83
N TRP A 186 -2.18 -3.84 -16.10
CA TRP A 186 -2.07 -5.06 -15.31
C TRP A 186 -3.22 -6.01 -15.61
N PHE A 187 -2.92 -7.29 -15.71
CA PHE A 187 -3.92 -8.34 -15.75
C PHE A 187 -3.71 -9.31 -14.58
N LEU A 188 -4.60 -9.24 -13.57
CA LEU A 188 -4.57 -10.08 -12.35
C LEU A 188 -3.20 -10.14 -11.66
N GLY A 189 -2.54 -8.99 -11.51
CA GLY A 189 -1.25 -8.84 -10.83
C GLY A 189 -0.02 -9.01 -11.71
N VAL A 190 -0.22 -9.34 -12.98
CA VAL A 190 0.84 -9.51 -13.98
C VAL A 190 0.83 -8.29 -14.91
N GLN A 191 2.00 -7.74 -15.21
CA GLN A 191 2.12 -6.68 -16.22
C GLN A 191 1.70 -7.21 -17.59
N ASP A 192 0.85 -6.45 -18.29
CA ASP A 192 0.34 -6.82 -19.61
C ASP A 192 0.04 -5.55 -20.41
N GLY A 193 0.34 -5.55 -21.71
CA GLY A 193 0.16 -4.37 -22.54
C GLY A 193 1.19 -3.27 -22.32
N GLU A 194 0.81 -2.05 -22.63
CA GLU A 194 1.66 -0.86 -22.67
C GLU A 194 2.00 -0.34 -21.28
N GLN A 195 3.28 0.02 -21.08
CA GLN A 195 3.82 0.61 -19.86
C GLN A 195 4.52 1.93 -20.24
N LEU A 196 4.09 3.04 -19.67
CA LEU A 196 4.60 4.37 -19.94
C LEU A 196 4.98 5.09 -18.66
N SER A 197 6.06 5.87 -18.70
CA SER A 197 6.44 6.82 -17.66
C SER A 197 6.82 8.16 -18.26
N TRP A 198 6.71 9.21 -17.45
CA TRP A 198 7.04 10.58 -17.81
C TRP A 198 7.81 11.27 -16.70
N TYR A 199 8.81 12.04 -17.07
CA TYR A 199 9.46 13.01 -16.22
C TYR A 199 8.50 14.13 -15.80
N LYS A 200 8.87 14.86 -14.76
CA LYS A 200 8.08 16.00 -14.27
C LYS A 200 7.90 17.11 -15.32
N ASN A 201 8.85 17.29 -16.23
CA ASN A 201 8.75 18.25 -17.34
C ASN A 201 7.80 17.81 -18.48
N GLY A 202 7.18 16.61 -18.36
CA GLY A 202 6.25 16.05 -19.33
C GLY A 202 6.89 15.24 -20.46
N GLN A 203 8.21 15.17 -20.55
CA GLN A 203 8.90 14.29 -21.48
C GLN A 203 8.70 12.83 -21.08
N LYS A 204 8.57 11.94 -22.07
CA LYS A 204 8.54 10.50 -21.80
C LYS A 204 9.86 10.07 -21.16
N GLU A 205 9.80 9.16 -20.20
CA GLU A 205 10.94 8.51 -19.57
C GLU A 205 11.18 7.13 -20.18
N TYR A 206 10.11 6.31 -20.28
CA TYR A 206 10.16 5.04 -20.98
C TYR A 206 8.84 4.65 -21.64
N HIS A 207 8.93 3.71 -22.60
CA HIS A 207 7.83 3.02 -23.23
C HIS A 207 8.20 1.55 -23.43
N TYR A 208 7.48 0.66 -22.75
CA TYR A 208 7.64 -0.79 -22.82
C TYR A 208 6.33 -1.48 -23.14
N ILE A 209 6.40 -2.69 -23.68
CA ILE A 209 5.24 -3.54 -23.94
C ILE A 209 5.48 -4.89 -23.29
N PHE A 210 4.50 -5.33 -22.50
CA PHE A 210 4.50 -6.64 -21.86
C PHE A 210 3.37 -7.51 -22.41
N GLU A 211 3.66 -8.79 -22.56
CA GLU A 211 2.66 -9.83 -22.81
C GLU A 211 2.77 -10.87 -21.69
N LYS A 212 1.73 -10.94 -20.83
CA LYS A 212 1.66 -11.91 -19.71
C LYS A 212 2.91 -11.90 -18.83
N GLY A 213 3.41 -10.71 -18.49
CA GLY A 213 4.59 -10.50 -17.65
C GLY A 213 5.93 -10.61 -18.36
N THR A 214 5.92 -10.90 -19.65
CA THR A 214 7.13 -10.98 -20.47
C THR A 214 7.30 -9.71 -21.29
N LEU A 215 8.48 -9.09 -21.22
CA LEU A 215 8.81 -7.91 -22.02
C LEU A 215 8.97 -8.32 -23.49
N VAL A 216 8.27 -7.63 -24.41
CA VAL A 216 8.24 -7.92 -25.83
C VAL A 216 8.26 -6.67 -26.69
N GLY A 217 8.63 -6.83 -27.98
CA GLY A 217 8.61 -5.73 -28.94
C GLY A 217 9.67 -4.67 -28.66
N ASN A 218 9.46 -3.48 -29.23
CA ASN A 218 10.41 -2.38 -29.10
C ASN A 218 10.30 -1.73 -27.73
N ILE A 219 11.46 -1.38 -27.18
CA ILE A 219 11.59 -0.54 -25.99
C ILE A 219 12.23 0.78 -26.35
N TYR A 220 11.79 1.83 -25.65
CA TYR A 220 12.30 3.17 -25.81
C TYR A 220 12.47 3.80 -24.45
N GLU A 221 13.60 4.46 -24.24
CA GLU A 221 13.86 5.27 -23.08
C GLU A 221 14.41 6.62 -23.52
N TRP A 222 14.12 7.63 -22.73
CA TRP A 222 14.54 8.99 -23.00
C TRP A 222 15.17 9.61 -21.76
N PHE A 223 16.09 10.53 -21.97
CA PHE A 223 16.56 11.46 -20.96
C PHE A 223 15.51 12.54 -20.68
N GLU A 224 15.63 13.22 -19.55
CA GLU A 224 14.73 14.30 -19.18
C GLU A 224 14.73 15.48 -20.17
N ASN A 225 15.82 15.67 -20.94
CA ASN A 225 15.90 16.66 -22.03
C ASN A 225 15.16 16.24 -23.32
N GLY A 226 14.55 15.03 -23.35
CA GLY A 226 13.81 14.48 -24.47
C GLY A 226 14.62 13.69 -25.49
N ASN A 227 15.94 13.71 -25.41
CA ASN A 227 16.80 12.89 -26.28
C ASN A 227 16.66 11.41 -25.93
N SER A 228 16.80 10.54 -26.93
CA SER A 228 16.81 9.09 -26.70
C SER A 228 17.90 8.72 -25.73
N ARG A 229 17.62 7.81 -24.81
CA ARG A 229 18.57 7.20 -23.88
C ARG A 229 18.90 5.77 -24.29
N LEU A 230 17.86 4.99 -24.65
CA LEU A 230 17.98 3.61 -25.05
C LEU A 230 16.92 3.28 -26.12
N LYS A 231 17.32 2.51 -27.12
CA LYS A 231 16.42 1.84 -28.05
C LYS A 231 16.85 0.39 -28.18
N GLY A 232 15.90 -0.51 -28.16
CA GLY A 232 16.13 -1.93 -28.34
C GLY A 232 14.85 -2.67 -28.59
N SER A 233 14.93 -3.98 -28.67
CA SER A 233 13.75 -4.82 -28.77
C SER A 233 13.93 -6.12 -28.01
N PHE A 234 12.81 -6.71 -27.60
CA PHE A 234 12.71 -8.01 -26.95
C PHE A 234 11.87 -8.94 -27.79
N PHE A 235 12.30 -10.18 -27.85
CA PHE A 235 11.55 -11.32 -28.38
C PHE A 235 11.52 -12.43 -27.34
N GLU A 236 10.31 -12.83 -26.92
CA GLU A 236 10.12 -13.84 -25.86
C GLU A 236 10.90 -13.53 -24.56
N GLY A 237 10.93 -12.26 -24.15
CA GLY A 237 11.62 -11.79 -22.93
C GLY A 237 13.15 -11.71 -23.06
N LYS A 238 13.69 -11.94 -24.23
CA LYS A 238 15.14 -11.86 -24.50
C LYS A 238 15.46 -10.72 -25.45
N GLN A 239 16.57 -10.04 -25.21
CA GLN A 239 17.08 -9.00 -26.10
C GLN A 239 17.24 -9.58 -27.53
N ASN A 240 16.74 -8.83 -28.53
CA ASN A 240 16.78 -9.25 -29.92
C ASN A 240 16.84 -8.05 -30.87
N GLY A 241 17.62 -8.15 -31.95
CA GLY A 241 17.82 -7.07 -32.88
C GLY A 241 18.82 -6.02 -32.40
N VAL A 242 18.78 -4.85 -33.01
CA VAL A 242 19.73 -3.76 -32.75
C VAL A 242 19.39 -3.04 -31.47
N TRP A 243 20.43 -2.80 -30.65
CA TRP A 243 20.38 -2.05 -29.42
C TRP A 243 21.31 -0.86 -29.52
N ILE A 244 20.80 0.34 -29.09
CA ILE A 244 21.55 1.59 -29.14
C ILE A 244 21.36 2.32 -27.81
N TRP A 245 22.46 2.59 -27.14
CA TRP A 245 22.55 3.49 -26.00
C TRP A 245 23.03 4.85 -26.47
N TYR A 246 22.54 5.91 -25.89
CA TYR A 246 22.82 7.27 -26.31
C TYR A 246 23.38 8.09 -25.17
N PHE A 247 24.21 9.06 -25.48
CA PHE A 247 24.56 10.14 -24.58
C PHE A 247 23.43 11.16 -24.44
N PRO A 248 23.43 11.98 -23.33
CA PRO A 248 22.40 13.01 -23.15
C PRO A 248 22.33 14.06 -24.25
N ASN A 249 23.41 14.26 -25.01
CA ASN A 249 23.43 15.16 -26.20
C ASN A 249 22.72 14.56 -27.42
N GLY A 250 22.32 13.26 -27.37
CA GLY A 250 21.63 12.57 -28.47
C GLY A 250 22.54 11.76 -29.40
N ASN A 251 23.86 11.84 -29.26
CA ASN A 251 24.78 11.00 -30.02
C ASN A 251 24.77 9.54 -29.48
N PRO A 252 24.93 8.54 -30.37
CA PRO A 252 25.13 7.17 -29.94
C PRO A 252 26.36 7.05 -29.00
N ALA A 253 26.25 6.23 -27.97
CA ALA A 253 27.35 5.86 -27.08
C ALA A 253 27.84 4.45 -27.38
N ILE A 254 26.90 3.50 -27.47
CA ILE A 254 27.17 2.10 -27.76
C ILE A 254 26.08 1.60 -28.72
N GLU A 255 26.45 0.80 -29.70
CA GLU A 255 25.51 0.07 -30.52
C GLU A 255 25.96 -1.35 -30.79
N GLY A 256 24.99 -2.28 -30.88
CA GLY A 256 25.25 -3.66 -31.24
C GLY A 256 23.98 -4.45 -31.48
N GLU A 257 24.12 -5.69 -31.82
CA GLU A 257 22.99 -6.60 -32.08
C GLU A 257 22.93 -7.72 -31.05
N TYR A 258 21.72 -8.07 -30.62
CA TYR A 258 21.43 -9.27 -29.87
C TYR A 258 20.60 -10.24 -30.70
N SER A 259 20.81 -11.52 -30.48
CA SER A 259 19.98 -12.60 -30.98
C SER A 259 19.60 -13.52 -29.83
N ARG A 260 18.31 -13.47 -29.43
CA ARG A 260 17.76 -14.29 -28.32
C ARG A 260 18.54 -14.15 -27.00
N GLY A 261 18.97 -12.94 -26.68
CA GLY A 261 19.70 -12.59 -25.44
C GLY A 261 21.23 -12.74 -25.55
N PHE A 262 21.76 -13.18 -26.70
CA PHE A 262 23.20 -13.28 -26.91
C PHE A 262 23.67 -12.20 -27.85
N PRO A 263 24.76 -11.49 -27.51
CA PRO A 263 25.40 -10.55 -28.42
C PRO A 263 25.80 -11.19 -29.74
N LYS A 264 25.64 -10.46 -30.82
CA LYS A 264 25.91 -10.94 -32.18
C LYS A 264 26.49 -9.83 -33.06
N GLY A 265 27.40 -10.20 -33.94
CA GLY A 265 27.92 -9.30 -34.97
C GLY A 265 28.78 -8.17 -34.40
N ILE A 266 28.81 -7.06 -35.11
CA ILE A 266 29.69 -5.92 -34.83
C ILE A 266 29.11 -5.07 -33.69
N TRP A 267 29.95 -4.77 -32.71
CA TRP A 267 29.68 -3.81 -31.63
C TRP A 267 30.56 -2.58 -31.80
N ARG A 268 30.02 -1.42 -31.48
CA ARG A 268 30.71 -0.14 -31.61
C ARG A 268 30.50 0.73 -30.37
N SER A 269 31.55 1.48 -29.99
CA SER A 269 31.43 2.57 -29.01
C SER A 269 31.88 3.89 -29.66
N PHE A 270 31.30 4.98 -29.10
CA PHE A 270 31.50 6.33 -29.61
C PHE A 270 31.80 7.27 -28.45
N SER A 271 32.52 8.35 -28.72
CA SER A 271 32.67 9.46 -27.80
C SER A 271 31.45 10.37 -27.82
N GLU A 272 31.31 11.24 -26.81
CA GLU A 272 30.16 12.17 -26.72
C GLU A 272 30.05 13.12 -27.91
N ASP A 273 31.15 13.43 -28.62
CA ASP A 273 31.17 14.23 -29.86
C ASP A 273 30.82 13.41 -31.11
N GLY A 274 30.55 12.11 -30.96
CA GLY A 274 30.07 11.21 -32.02
C GLY A 274 31.17 10.52 -32.80
N MET A 275 32.45 10.63 -32.39
CA MET A 275 33.54 9.91 -33.05
C MET A 275 33.54 8.45 -32.58
N MET A 276 33.67 7.51 -33.55
CA MET A 276 33.82 6.09 -33.20
C MET A 276 35.17 5.85 -32.51
N ILE A 277 35.11 5.33 -31.28
CA ILE A 277 36.29 5.01 -30.47
C ILE A 277 36.75 3.57 -30.70
N TYR A 278 35.80 2.66 -30.78
CA TYR A 278 36.08 1.23 -30.88
C TYR A 278 35.06 0.48 -31.71
N GLN A 279 35.53 -0.57 -32.40
CA GLN A 279 34.68 -1.52 -33.13
C GLN A 279 35.28 -2.91 -33.08
N GLU A 280 34.46 -3.94 -32.84
CA GLU A 280 34.88 -5.34 -32.82
C GLU A 280 33.78 -6.25 -33.37
N GLU A 281 34.16 -7.37 -33.99
CA GLU A 281 33.20 -8.32 -34.57
C GLU A 281 32.67 -9.33 -33.53
N GLU A 282 33.27 -9.38 -32.34
CA GLU A 282 32.83 -10.22 -31.24
C GLU A 282 32.58 -9.38 -29.99
N TYR A 283 31.57 -9.77 -29.20
CA TYR A 283 31.29 -9.17 -27.92
C TYR A 283 32.41 -9.50 -26.93
N GLY A 284 33.22 -8.54 -26.59
CA GLY A 284 34.34 -8.67 -25.67
C GLY A 284 34.12 -8.02 -24.32
N LEU A 285 35.05 -8.18 -23.40
CA LEU A 285 35.04 -7.57 -22.07
C LEU A 285 34.88 -6.05 -22.13
N TRP A 286 35.40 -5.39 -23.17
CA TRP A 286 35.29 -3.95 -23.35
C TRP A 286 33.81 -3.47 -23.49
N VAL A 287 32.94 -4.25 -24.13
CA VAL A 287 31.52 -3.92 -24.24
C VAL A 287 30.86 -3.96 -22.86
N GLU A 288 31.21 -4.93 -22.04
CA GLU A 288 30.68 -5.01 -20.66
C GLU A 288 31.16 -3.84 -19.81
N GLU A 289 32.41 -3.42 -19.96
CA GLU A 289 32.97 -2.26 -19.25
C GLU A 289 32.29 -0.95 -19.70
N GLU A 290 32.10 -0.74 -21.00
CA GLU A 290 31.42 0.42 -21.56
C GLU A 290 29.94 0.46 -21.18
N LEU A 291 29.22 -0.68 -21.23
CA LEU A 291 27.84 -0.78 -20.79
C LEU A 291 27.72 -0.50 -19.29
N LYS A 292 28.65 -1.00 -18.48
CA LYS A 292 28.70 -0.71 -17.07
C LYS A 292 28.96 0.77 -16.80
N PHE A 293 29.93 1.36 -17.48
CA PHE A 293 30.23 2.79 -17.38
C PHE A 293 29.01 3.62 -17.75
N TRP A 294 28.32 3.29 -18.87
CA TRP A 294 27.10 3.98 -19.28
C TRP A 294 25.99 3.85 -18.24
N THR A 295 25.74 2.65 -17.75
CA THR A 295 24.74 2.38 -16.70
C THR A 295 25.03 3.19 -15.44
N ASP A 296 26.29 3.19 -14.96
CA ASP A 296 26.68 3.89 -13.73
C ASP A 296 26.54 5.41 -13.82
N ASN A 297 26.73 5.99 -15.01
CA ASN A 297 26.73 7.44 -15.22
C ASN A 297 25.40 8.00 -15.80
N TYR A 298 24.69 7.24 -16.61
CA TYR A 298 23.56 7.73 -17.40
C TYR A 298 22.25 6.97 -17.16
N GLU A 299 22.25 5.84 -16.43
CA GLU A 299 21.02 5.17 -16.03
C GLU A 299 20.28 5.98 -14.96
N ASN A 300 19.00 6.16 -15.14
CA ASN A 300 18.19 6.88 -14.17
C ASN A 300 17.95 6.02 -12.91
N LYS A 301 18.68 6.30 -11.84
CA LYS A 301 18.59 5.56 -10.56
C LYS A 301 17.26 5.75 -9.82
N SER A 302 16.37 6.62 -10.31
CA SER A 302 15.08 6.93 -9.68
C SER A 302 13.91 6.09 -10.18
N SER A 303 14.08 5.28 -11.22
CA SER A 303 12.99 4.43 -11.72
C SER A 303 12.93 3.10 -10.97
N GLU A 304 11.82 2.85 -10.29
CA GLU A 304 11.48 1.53 -9.71
C GLU A 304 11.48 0.39 -10.76
N THR A 305 11.70 0.72 -12.02
CA THR A 305 11.59 -0.16 -13.19
C THR A 305 12.89 -0.88 -13.53
N ILE A 306 14.04 -0.44 -12.96
CA ILE A 306 15.38 -0.96 -13.30
C ILE A 306 15.58 -2.42 -12.86
N SER A 307 14.80 -2.91 -11.89
CA SER A 307 14.88 -4.32 -11.45
C SER A 307 14.41 -5.33 -12.50
N ILE A 308 13.70 -4.89 -13.55
CA ILE A 308 13.07 -5.78 -14.54
C ILE A 308 14.04 -6.19 -15.66
N ILE A 309 15.08 -5.39 -15.91
CA ILE A 309 16.02 -5.64 -17.01
C ILE A 309 17.25 -6.43 -16.54
N LYS A 310 17.50 -6.52 -15.21
CA LYS A 310 18.68 -7.18 -14.63
C LYS A 310 18.50 -8.66 -14.26
N ASP A 311 17.27 -9.20 -14.29
CA ASP A 311 16.94 -10.60 -14.07
C ASP A 311 16.63 -11.30 -15.42
#